data_7f1e31324f5b0a72f5108f3f7bde61e7
#
_entry.id   7f1e31324f5b0a72f5108f3f7bde61e7
#
_cell.length_a   1.000
_cell.length_b   1.000
_cell.length_c   1.000
_cell.angle_alpha   90.00
_cell.angle_beta   90.00
_cell.angle_gamma   90.00
#
_symmetry.space_group_name_H-M   'P 1'
#
loop_
_entity.id
_entity.type
_entity.pdbx_description
1 polymer ?
#
loop_
_entity_poly.entity_id
_entity_poly.type
_entity_poly.pdbx_seq_one_letter_code
_entity_poly.pdbx_strand_id
1 'polypeptide(L)'
;VLGHINKDHIKEAIEYNITITIHSEDCLEEILAQNLHGLKAHIKINTGMNRLGINKNLKGLYDKCINNNINVEGIFTHIYNASNETDYNKQIEVFEKLLKEIDISKVPIIHISASEALTNYKKPEEANGCRLVIIMDVFSEKIELESPVKLISEVVQIHNLKKGEVVGYNGIFKAEEDTKIGVIPVGYADGIIRKNTGRYVYINNKKYKIVGNVCMDMLFVEIDEEVHLYDKVEVLKDNKHIKETANHLETIPYEILCQIGGRVPRIYKNN
;
A
#
# COMPACT_ATOMS: atom_id res chain seq x y z
N VAL A 1 -13.34 -4.04 6.76
CA VAL A 1 -12.66 -4.75 5.65
C VAL A 1 -13.20 -4.21 4.34
N LEU A 2 -12.34 -3.60 3.49
CA LEU A 2 -12.75 -2.97 2.22
C LEU A 2 -12.76 -3.94 1.01
N GLY A 3 -12.34 -5.16 1.21
CA GLY A 3 -12.31 -6.22 0.21
C GLY A 3 -13.30 -7.35 0.50
N HIS A 4 -13.08 -8.47 -0.18
CA HIS A 4 -13.82 -9.70 0.11
C HIS A 4 -13.38 -10.29 1.45
N ILE A 5 -14.32 -10.86 2.17
CA ILE A 5 -14.08 -11.69 3.36
C ILE A 5 -14.64 -13.10 3.08
N ASN A 6 -13.88 -14.11 3.45
CA ASN A 6 -14.36 -15.48 3.35
C ASN A 6 -15.52 -15.69 4.33
N LYS A 7 -16.55 -16.40 3.89
CA LYS A 7 -17.74 -16.72 4.70
C LYS A 7 -17.39 -17.35 6.05
N ASP A 8 -16.32 -18.12 6.13
CA ASP A 8 -15.91 -18.81 7.36
C ASP A 8 -15.44 -17.84 8.46
N HIS A 9 -15.12 -16.58 8.10
CA HIS A 9 -14.70 -15.53 9.05
C HIS A 9 -15.80 -14.53 9.40
N ILE A 10 -17.05 -14.73 8.94
CA ILE A 10 -18.17 -13.81 9.25
C ILE A 10 -18.48 -13.80 10.76
N LYS A 11 -18.44 -14.97 11.41
CA LYS A 11 -18.64 -15.10 12.86
C LYS A 11 -17.57 -14.30 13.64
N GLU A 12 -16.32 -14.41 13.25
CA GLU A 12 -15.22 -13.65 13.84
C GLU A 12 -15.38 -12.15 13.61
N ALA A 13 -15.84 -11.74 12.41
CA ALA A 13 -16.12 -10.33 12.13
C ALA A 13 -17.17 -9.75 13.07
N ILE A 14 -18.22 -10.51 13.39
CA ILE A 14 -19.23 -10.10 14.37
C ILE A 14 -18.63 -10.03 15.77
N GLU A 15 -17.92 -11.07 16.20
CA GLU A 15 -17.31 -11.19 17.53
C GLU A 15 -16.34 -10.03 17.81
N TYR A 16 -15.50 -9.67 16.84
CA TYR A 16 -14.55 -8.57 16.95
C TYR A 16 -15.11 -7.22 16.51
N ASN A 17 -16.42 -7.13 16.27
CA ASN A 17 -17.09 -5.89 15.85
C ASN A 17 -16.49 -5.27 14.58
N ILE A 18 -16.11 -6.10 13.60
CA ILE A 18 -15.48 -5.69 12.34
C ILE A 18 -16.56 -5.46 11.28
N THR A 19 -16.59 -4.29 10.69
CA THR A 19 -17.45 -3.97 9.55
C THR A 19 -16.89 -4.57 8.27
N ILE A 20 -17.72 -5.32 7.53
CA ILE A 20 -17.32 -6.00 6.30
C ILE A 20 -17.82 -5.27 5.04
N THR A 21 -17.41 -5.76 3.86
CA THR A 21 -17.94 -5.28 2.58
C THR A 21 -18.87 -6.31 1.94
N ILE A 22 -20.11 -5.89 1.64
CA ILE A 22 -21.04 -6.60 0.77
C ILE A 22 -20.86 -6.04 -0.65
N HIS A 23 -20.44 -6.88 -1.58
CA HIS A 23 -20.05 -6.45 -2.93
C HIS A 23 -20.83 -7.13 -4.06
N SER A 24 -21.70 -8.08 -3.74
CA SER A 24 -22.60 -8.77 -4.69
C SER A 24 -23.80 -9.37 -3.97
N GLU A 25 -24.82 -9.73 -4.74
CA GLU A 25 -25.98 -10.48 -4.21
C GLU A 25 -25.54 -11.88 -3.72
N ASP A 26 -24.69 -12.57 -4.44
CA ASP A 26 -24.16 -13.89 -4.03
C ASP A 26 -23.41 -13.82 -2.70
N CYS A 27 -22.58 -12.78 -2.50
CA CYS A 27 -21.91 -12.55 -1.24
C CYS A 27 -22.90 -12.37 -0.09
N LEU A 28 -24.00 -11.64 -0.30
CA LEU A 28 -25.06 -11.49 0.69
C LEU A 28 -25.80 -12.81 0.97
N GLU A 29 -26.09 -13.61 -0.05
CA GLU A 29 -26.73 -14.92 0.12
C GLU A 29 -25.86 -15.87 0.97
N GLU A 30 -24.56 -15.92 0.69
CA GLU A 30 -23.63 -16.74 1.47
C GLU A 30 -23.56 -16.31 2.95
N ILE A 31 -23.67 -15.00 3.22
CA ILE A 31 -23.73 -14.46 4.57
C ILE A 31 -25.04 -14.87 5.25
N LEU A 32 -26.17 -14.68 4.57
CA LEU A 32 -27.49 -14.97 5.12
C LEU A 32 -27.70 -16.46 5.40
N ALA A 33 -27.11 -17.34 4.61
CA ALA A 33 -27.16 -18.79 4.81
C ALA A 33 -26.57 -19.25 6.15
N GLN A 34 -25.77 -18.40 6.83
CA GLN A 34 -25.18 -18.73 8.12
C GLN A 34 -26.08 -18.41 9.31
N ASN A 35 -27.23 -17.73 9.11
CA ASN A 35 -28.15 -17.32 10.16
C ASN A 35 -27.49 -16.56 11.33
N LEU A 36 -26.51 -15.72 11.06
CA LEU A 36 -25.79 -14.92 12.03
C LEU A 36 -26.46 -13.56 12.21
N HIS A 37 -26.35 -12.98 13.42
CA HIS A 37 -26.94 -11.68 13.77
C HIS A 37 -25.87 -10.71 14.25
N GLY A 38 -26.14 -9.40 14.10
CA GLY A 38 -25.25 -8.36 14.59
C GLY A 38 -24.13 -7.94 13.60
N LEU A 39 -24.24 -8.39 12.35
CA LEU A 39 -23.27 -8.05 11.31
C LEU A 39 -23.39 -6.56 10.93
N LYS A 40 -22.24 -5.91 10.81
CA LYS A 40 -22.08 -4.56 10.28
C LYS A 40 -21.48 -4.62 8.88
N ALA A 41 -22.01 -3.83 7.97
CA ALA A 41 -21.55 -3.87 6.58
C ALA A 41 -21.54 -2.51 5.91
N HIS A 42 -20.63 -2.34 4.92
CA HIS A 42 -20.73 -1.33 3.88
C HIS A 42 -21.06 -2.00 2.55
N ILE A 43 -21.98 -1.43 1.80
CA ILE A 43 -22.28 -1.89 0.44
C ILE A 43 -21.30 -1.22 -0.54
N LYS A 44 -20.67 -2.02 -1.38
CA LYS A 44 -19.75 -1.53 -2.40
C LYS A 44 -20.43 -1.44 -3.76
N ILE A 45 -20.33 -0.27 -4.39
CA ILE A 45 -20.78 0.00 -5.75
C ILE A 45 -19.59 -0.08 -6.70
N ASN A 46 -19.74 -0.80 -7.82
CA ASN A 46 -18.80 -0.78 -8.92
C ASN A 46 -19.18 0.35 -9.89
N THR A 47 -18.35 1.37 -9.93
CA THR A 47 -18.53 2.53 -10.82
C THR A 47 -17.60 2.50 -12.03
N GLY A 48 -16.97 1.36 -12.32
CA GLY A 48 -16.10 1.19 -13.48
C GLY A 48 -14.73 0.60 -13.19
N MET A 49 -14.34 0.44 -11.92
CA MET A 49 -13.08 -0.22 -11.56
C MET A 49 -13.09 -1.73 -11.83
N ASN A 50 -14.27 -2.35 -11.85
CA ASN A 50 -14.48 -3.78 -12.18
C ASN A 50 -13.68 -4.77 -11.31
N ARG A 51 -13.40 -4.39 -10.06
CA ARG A 51 -12.73 -5.25 -9.09
C ARG A 51 -13.71 -5.95 -8.16
N LEU A 52 -14.57 -5.20 -7.49
CA LEU A 52 -15.63 -5.63 -6.61
C LEU A 52 -16.73 -4.56 -6.59
N GLY A 53 -17.99 -4.96 -6.34
CA GLY A 53 -19.12 -4.06 -6.17
C GLY A 53 -20.28 -4.36 -7.11
N ILE A 54 -21.48 -3.95 -6.71
CA ILE A 54 -22.70 -4.08 -7.51
C ILE A 54 -22.74 -3.04 -8.63
N ASN A 55 -23.33 -3.41 -9.76
CA ASN A 55 -23.48 -2.51 -10.92
C ASN A 55 -24.88 -1.89 -11.02
N LYS A 56 -25.87 -2.42 -10.29
CA LYS A 56 -27.29 -2.06 -10.36
C LYS A 56 -28.03 -2.58 -9.14
N ASN A 57 -29.29 -2.15 -8.96
CA ASN A 57 -30.22 -2.64 -7.94
C ASN A 57 -29.69 -2.44 -6.51
N LEU A 58 -29.15 -1.24 -6.25
CA LEU A 58 -28.70 -0.89 -4.89
C LEU A 58 -29.86 -1.01 -3.89
N LYS A 59 -31.06 -0.55 -4.27
CA LYS A 59 -32.25 -0.63 -3.42
C LYS A 59 -32.57 -2.06 -3.02
N GLY A 60 -32.61 -2.99 -3.95
CA GLY A 60 -32.91 -4.40 -3.66
C GLY A 60 -31.90 -5.02 -2.69
N LEU A 61 -30.61 -4.77 -2.90
CA LEU A 61 -29.57 -5.27 -2.01
C LEU A 61 -29.63 -4.62 -0.63
N TYR A 62 -29.85 -3.30 -0.56
CA TYR A 62 -29.97 -2.54 0.67
C TYR A 62 -31.18 -3.02 1.49
N ASP A 63 -32.38 -3.09 0.89
CA ASP A 63 -33.60 -3.56 1.54
C ASP A 63 -33.42 -5.00 2.07
N LYS A 64 -32.75 -5.86 1.31
CA LYS A 64 -32.47 -7.22 1.74
C LYS A 64 -31.53 -7.28 2.93
N CYS A 65 -30.51 -6.43 3.00
CA CYS A 65 -29.67 -6.29 4.19
C CYS A 65 -30.48 -5.88 5.42
N ILE A 66 -31.28 -4.82 5.29
CA ILE A 66 -32.08 -4.29 6.40
C ILE A 66 -33.12 -5.31 6.88
N ASN A 67 -33.84 -5.99 5.97
CA ASN A 67 -34.84 -6.98 6.30
C ASN A 67 -34.24 -8.23 7.00
N ASN A 68 -32.96 -8.47 6.87
CA ASN A 68 -32.24 -9.55 7.55
C ASN A 68 -31.37 -9.05 8.73
N ASN A 69 -31.66 -7.87 9.26
CA ASN A 69 -31.00 -7.29 10.42
C ASN A 69 -29.47 -7.10 10.25
N ILE A 70 -28.99 -6.87 9.03
CA ILE A 70 -27.62 -6.44 8.79
C ILE A 70 -27.58 -4.92 8.97
N ASN A 71 -26.70 -4.44 9.84
CA ASN A 71 -26.49 -3.01 10.03
C ASN A 71 -25.65 -2.43 8.88
N VAL A 72 -26.31 -1.75 7.93
CA VAL A 72 -25.62 -1.08 6.83
C VAL A 72 -25.08 0.26 7.31
N GLU A 73 -23.81 0.29 7.73
CA GLU A 73 -23.14 1.49 8.23
C GLU A 73 -22.68 2.42 7.11
N GLY A 74 -22.55 1.91 5.89
CA GLY A 74 -22.10 2.78 4.80
C GLY A 74 -22.27 2.22 3.40
N ILE A 75 -22.04 3.11 2.44
CA ILE A 75 -22.00 2.81 1.01
C ILE A 75 -20.76 3.46 0.40
N PHE A 76 -20.08 2.76 -0.52
CA PHE A 76 -18.87 3.30 -1.10
C PHE A 76 -18.56 2.80 -2.51
N THR A 77 -17.72 3.56 -3.17
CA THR A 77 -17.04 3.15 -4.39
C THR A 77 -15.54 3.39 -4.31
N HIS A 78 -14.80 3.09 -5.37
CA HIS A 78 -13.38 3.38 -5.51
C HIS A 78 -13.08 3.92 -6.91
N ILE A 79 -12.46 5.09 -6.95
CA ILE A 79 -12.07 5.75 -8.18
C ILE A 79 -10.83 5.04 -8.74
N TYR A 80 -10.87 4.61 -10.01
CA TYR A 80 -9.77 3.90 -10.64
C TYR A 80 -8.74 4.83 -11.29
N ASN A 81 -9.15 6.04 -11.67
CA ASN A 81 -8.30 6.99 -12.36
C ASN A 81 -8.63 8.44 -11.92
N ALA A 82 -8.05 8.85 -10.80
CA ALA A 82 -8.27 10.19 -10.27
C ALA A 82 -7.39 11.27 -10.93
N SER A 83 -6.45 10.90 -11.80
CA SER A 83 -5.67 11.84 -12.60
C SER A 83 -6.41 12.30 -13.88
N ASN A 84 -7.47 11.59 -14.30
CA ASN A 84 -8.29 11.92 -15.43
C ASN A 84 -9.70 12.38 -15.02
N GLU A 85 -10.02 13.66 -15.27
CA GLU A 85 -11.28 14.26 -14.85
C GLU A 85 -12.51 13.62 -15.52
N THR A 86 -12.38 13.23 -16.78
CA THR A 86 -13.49 12.57 -17.51
C THR A 86 -13.83 11.22 -16.89
N ASP A 87 -12.84 10.42 -16.56
CA ASP A 87 -13.02 9.13 -15.92
C ASP A 87 -13.59 9.29 -14.51
N TYR A 88 -13.07 10.28 -13.76
CA TYR A 88 -13.57 10.62 -12.43
C TYR A 88 -15.05 10.98 -12.48
N ASN A 89 -15.44 11.92 -13.34
CA ASN A 89 -16.83 12.39 -13.44
C ASN A 89 -17.79 11.28 -13.86
N LYS A 90 -17.41 10.42 -14.81
CA LYS A 90 -18.21 9.23 -15.17
C LYS A 90 -18.47 8.31 -14.00
N GLN A 91 -17.47 8.08 -13.16
CA GLN A 91 -17.64 7.22 -11.97
C GLN A 91 -18.55 7.88 -10.93
N ILE A 92 -18.45 9.19 -10.73
CA ILE A 92 -19.33 9.95 -9.84
C ILE A 92 -20.78 9.88 -10.32
N GLU A 93 -21.05 10.13 -11.59
CA GLU A 93 -22.40 10.05 -12.18
C GLU A 93 -23.05 8.67 -11.95
N VAL A 94 -22.29 7.58 -12.14
CA VAL A 94 -22.78 6.22 -11.89
C VAL A 94 -23.08 6.01 -10.39
N PHE A 95 -22.22 6.53 -9.52
CA PHE A 95 -22.42 6.41 -8.08
C PHE A 95 -23.65 7.16 -7.59
N GLU A 96 -23.78 8.43 -7.96
CA GLU A 96 -24.92 9.29 -7.61
C GLU A 96 -26.24 8.74 -8.16
N LYS A 97 -26.21 8.19 -9.39
CA LYS A 97 -27.40 7.54 -9.95
C LYS A 97 -27.89 6.39 -9.11
N LEU A 98 -27.01 5.54 -8.60
CA LEU A 98 -27.39 4.42 -7.76
C LEU A 98 -27.81 4.87 -6.37
N LEU A 99 -27.15 5.88 -5.79
CA LEU A 99 -27.56 6.43 -4.49
C LEU A 99 -29.00 6.97 -4.49
N LYS A 100 -29.49 7.51 -5.61
CA LYS A 100 -30.88 7.97 -5.76
C LYS A 100 -31.92 6.87 -5.64
N GLU A 101 -31.53 5.60 -5.69
CA GLU A 101 -32.44 4.46 -5.50
C GLU A 101 -32.87 4.28 -4.02
N ILE A 102 -32.16 4.89 -3.08
CA ILE A 102 -32.39 4.72 -1.62
C ILE A 102 -32.47 6.07 -0.89
N ASP A 103 -32.99 6.04 0.33
CA ASP A 103 -32.94 7.17 1.26
C ASP A 103 -31.54 7.23 1.94
N ILE A 104 -30.63 8.03 1.39
CA ILE A 104 -29.26 8.17 1.89
C ILE A 104 -29.17 8.78 3.29
N SER A 105 -30.22 9.45 3.78
CA SER A 105 -30.24 10.00 5.15
C SER A 105 -30.18 8.91 6.22
N LYS A 106 -30.50 7.67 5.86
CA LYS A 106 -30.43 6.48 6.71
C LYS A 106 -29.07 5.78 6.68
N VAL A 107 -28.13 6.24 5.84
CA VAL A 107 -26.80 5.65 5.68
C VAL A 107 -25.78 6.56 6.35
N PRO A 108 -25.19 6.14 7.49
CA PRO A 108 -24.29 6.98 8.26
C PRO A 108 -23.04 7.45 7.50
N ILE A 109 -22.47 6.58 6.65
CA ILE A 109 -21.19 6.85 5.98
C ILE A 109 -21.30 6.62 4.47
N ILE A 110 -21.04 7.66 3.69
CA ILE A 110 -20.90 7.57 2.23
C ILE A 110 -19.48 8.01 1.88
N HIS A 111 -18.69 7.10 1.31
CA HIS A 111 -17.28 7.39 1.03
C HIS A 111 -16.85 6.99 -0.37
N ILE A 112 -16.20 7.93 -1.06
CA ILE A 112 -15.81 7.80 -2.47
C ILE A 112 -14.31 7.98 -2.60
N SER A 113 -13.82 9.14 -2.17
CA SER A 113 -12.47 9.60 -2.46
C SER A 113 -11.41 8.82 -1.71
N ALA A 114 -10.41 8.36 -2.45
CA ALA A 114 -9.09 8.02 -1.93
C ALA A 114 -8.17 9.24 -2.05
N SER A 115 -6.93 9.12 -1.64
CA SER A 115 -5.98 10.23 -1.50
C SER A 115 -5.88 11.14 -2.74
N GLU A 116 -5.71 10.58 -3.94
CA GLU A 116 -5.54 11.35 -5.17
C GLU A 116 -6.82 12.09 -5.57
N ALA A 117 -7.98 11.44 -5.47
CA ALA A 117 -9.25 12.08 -5.75
C ALA A 117 -9.54 13.23 -4.77
N LEU A 118 -9.12 13.11 -3.52
CA LEU A 118 -9.27 14.16 -2.51
C LEU A 118 -8.42 15.39 -2.80
N THR A 119 -7.22 15.21 -3.38
CA THR A 119 -6.34 16.34 -3.75
C THR A 119 -6.71 16.98 -5.06
N ASN A 120 -7.36 16.25 -5.96
CA ASN A 120 -7.64 16.71 -7.32
C ASN A 120 -9.02 17.34 -7.46
N TYR A 121 -10.02 16.88 -6.72
CA TYR A 121 -11.42 17.25 -6.92
C TYR A 121 -12.11 17.65 -5.63
N LYS A 122 -13.13 18.48 -5.77
CA LYS A 122 -14.07 18.76 -4.69
C LYS A 122 -14.87 17.48 -4.40
N LYS A 123 -15.02 17.20 -3.14
CA LYS A 123 -15.82 16.07 -2.64
C LYS A 123 -17.28 16.17 -3.15
N PRO A 124 -17.90 15.08 -3.66
CA PRO A 124 -19.35 15.05 -3.93
C PRO A 124 -20.17 15.38 -2.68
N GLU A 125 -21.32 16.02 -2.87
CA GLU A 125 -22.14 16.50 -1.76
C GLU A 125 -22.63 15.36 -0.86
N GLU A 126 -22.96 14.22 -1.43
CA GLU A 126 -23.43 13.03 -0.71
C GLU A 126 -22.35 12.36 0.13
N ALA A 127 -21.07 12.56 -0.19
CA ALA A 127 -19.97 11.92 0.51
C ALA A 127 -19.63 12.68 1.80
N ASN A 128 -19.62 11.98 2.92
CA ASN A 128 -19.21 12.48 4.23
C ASN A 128 -17.95 11.80 4.78
N GLY A 129 -17.41 10.81 4.05
CA GLY A 129 -16.19 10.10 4.39
C GLY A 129 -15.18 10.04 3.24
N CYS A 130 -13.90 9.85 3.59
CA CYS A 130 -12.82 9.59 2.64
C CYS A 130 -11.89 8.50 3.19
N ARG A 131 -11.10 7.89 2.29
CA ARG A 131 -10.11 6.88 2.66
C ARG A 131 -8.71 7.40 2.35
N LEU A 132 -8.03 7.82 3.38
CA LEU A 132 -6.64 8.28 3.28
C LEU A 132 -5.73 7.06 3.47
N VAL A 133 -4.96 6.71 2.44
CA VAL A 133 -3.90 5.71 2.51
C VAL A 133 -2.62 6.35 1.96
N ILE A 134 -2.66 6.71 0.72
CA ILE A 134 -1.56 7.24 -0.07
C ILE A 134 -1.00 8.57 0.48
N ILE A 135 -1.86 9.47 0.93
CA ILE A 135 -1.44 10.73 1.57
C ILE A 135 -0.78 10.47 2.93
N MET A 136 -1.18 9.42 3.64
CA MET A 136 -0.54 9.05 4.91
C MET A 136 0.86 8.50 4.69
N ASP A 137 1.08 7.82 3.55
CA ASP A 137 2.41 7.33 3.12
C ASP A 137 3.19 8.37 2.30
N VAL A 138 2.63 9.60 2.18
CA VAL A 138 3.33 10.81 1.73
C VAL A 138 3.68 10.88 0.24
N PHE A 139 2.83 10.33 -0.63
CA PHE A 139 3.01 10.49 -2.07
C PHE A 139 1.92 11.34 -2.70
N SER A 140 2.17 12.63 -2.85
CA SER A 140 1.38 13.55 -3.64
C SER A 140 2.29 14.35 -4.57
N GLU A 141 1.86 14.59 -5.80
CA GLU A 141 2.58 15.49 -6.72
C GLU A 141 2.24 16.96 -6.45
N LYS A 142 1.14 17.22 -5.73
CA LYS A 142 0.61 18.57 -5.50
C LYS A 142 0.93 19.13 -4.11
N ILE A 143 1.26 18.27 -3.16
CA ILE A 143 1.47 18.66 -1.76
C ILE A 143 2.82 18.05 -1.32
N GLU A 144 3.71 18.90 -0.83
CA GLU A 144 4.94 18.45 -0.19
C GLU A 144 4.60 17.92 1.19
N LEU A 145 4.93 16.67 1.43
CA LEU A 145 4.60 15.95 2.65
C LEU A 145 5.90 15.38 3.25
N GLU A 146 6.00 15.34 4.57
CA GLU A 146 7.13 14.72 5.26
C GLU A 146 7.06 13.19 5.16
N SER A 147 8.20 12.53 5.10
CA SER A 147 8.26 11.07 5.07
C SER A 147 8.03 10.48 6.46
N PRO A 148 6.95 9.71 6.67
CA PRO A 148 6.71 9.08 7.96
C PRO A 148 7.52 7.80 8.14
N VAL A 149 8.20 7.32 7.09
CA VAL A 149 8.86 6.02 7.08
C VAL A 149 10.31 6.15 6.63
N LYS A 150 11.20 5.47 7.35
CA LYS A 150 12.58 5.18 6.95
C LYS A 150 12.87 3.70 7.18
N LEU A 151 13.59 3.06 6.25
CA LEU A 151 14.17 1.75 6.49
C LEU A 151 15.66 1.95 6.76
N ILE A 152 16.08 1.53 7.95
CA ILE A 152 17.44 1.75 8.45
C ILE A 152 18.09 0.41 8.74
N SER A 153 19.37 0.32 8.40
CA SER A 153 20.27 -0.78 8.73
C SER A 153 21.63 -0.20 9.11
N GLU A 154 22.68 -1.01 9.11
CA GLU A 154 24.04 -0.62 9.42
C GLU A 154 25.06 -1.41 8.59
N VAL A 155 26.31 -0.96 8.53
CA VAL A 155 27.42 -1.68 7.91
C VAL A 155 27.98 -2.70 8.90
N VAL A 156 27.83 -3.99 8.63
CA VAL A 156 28.25 -5.06 9.57
C VAL A 156 29.60 -5.67 9.21
N GLN A 157 30.08 -5.49 7.97
CA GLN A 157 31.35 -6.00 7.50
C GLN A 157 31.87 -5.10 6.37
N ILE A 158 33.19 -4.94 6.28
CA ILE A 158 33.87 -4.26 5.17
C ILE A 158 34.91 -5.23 4.57
N HIS A 159 34.87 -5.37 3.25
CA HIS A 159 35.86 -6.13 2.48
C HIS A 159 36.64 -5.20 1.57
N ASN A 160 37.95 -5.35 1.54
CA ASN A 160 38.83 -4.70 0.55
C ASN A 160 39.05 -5.70 -0.57
N LEU A 161 38.47 -5.45 -1.74
CA LEU A 161 38.63 -6.28 -2.93
C LEU A 161 39.74 -5.77 -3.80
N LYS A 162 40.53 -6.71 -4.33
CA LYS A 162 41.49 -6.44 -5.39
C LYS A 162 40.80 -6.46 -6.74
N LYS A 163 41.37 -5.74 -7.70
CA LYS A 163 40.92 -5.78 -9.09
C LYS A 163 40.74 -7.24 -9.56
N GLY A 164 39.57 -7.54 -10.10
CA GLY A 164 39.21 -8.86 -10.60
C GLY A 164 38.48 -9.76 -9.58
N GLU A 165 38.46 -9.43 -8.31
CA GLU A 165 37.70 -10.16 -7.31
C GLU A 165 36.20 -9.88 -7.45
N VAL A 166 35.35 -10.78 -6.92
CA VAL A 166 33.92 -10.77 -7.16
C VAL A 166 33.15 -10.69 -5.83
N VAL A 167 31.88 -10.24 -5.90
CA VAL A 167 30.97 -10.15 -4.75
C VAL A 167 29.69 -10.93 -5.00
N GLY A 168 29.30 -11.69 -3.97
CA GLY A 168 28.01 -12.35 -3.89
C GLY A 168 27.81 -13.50 -4.86
N TYR A 169 26.58 -14.01 -4.89
CA TYR A 169 26.20 -15.15 -5.72
C TYR A 169 26.45 -14.88 -7.21
N ASN A 170 27.02 -15.88 -7.88
CA ASN A 170 27.36 -15.87 -9.33
C ASN A 170 28.39 -14.83 -9.73
N GLY A 171 28.99 -14.10 -8.78
CA GLY A 171 30.02 -13.10 -9.06
C GLY A 171 29.63 -12.06 -10.10
N ILE A 172 28.36 -11.63 -10.12
CA ILE A 172 27.86 -10.66 -11.12
C ILE A 172 28.50 -9.27 -10.98
N PHE A 173 29.00 -8.93 -9.80
CA PHE A 173 29.88 -7.79 -9.61
C PHE A 173 31.32 -8.27 -9.58
N LYS A 174 32.15 -7.68 -10.43
CA LYS A 174 33.60 -7.90 -10.49
C LYS A 174 34.27 -6.55 -10.34
N ALA A 175 35.19 -6.44 -9.39
CA ALA A 175 35.91 -5.22 -9.11
C ALA A 175 36.82 -4.86 -10.35
N GLU A 176 36.60 -3.68 -10.93
CA GLU A 176 37.37 -3.17 -12.05
C GLU A 176 38.71 -2.58 -11.60
N GLU A 177 38.79 -2.16 -10.35
CA GLU A 177 39.94 -1.66 -9.61
C GLU A 177 39.89 -2.11 -8.16
N ASP A 178 40.93 -1.82 -7.36
CA ASP A 178 40.90 -2.06 -5.92
C ASP A 178 39.76 -1.23 -5.30
N THR A 179 38.81 -1.89 -4.63
CA THR A 179 37.58 -1.23 -4.11
C THR A 179 37.17 -1.78 -2.75
N LYS A 180 36.32 -1.05 -2.05
CA LYS A 180 35.75 -1.47 -0.76
C LYS A 180 34.28 -1.82 -0.89
N ILE A 181 33.86 -2.89 -0.22
CA ILE A 181 32.48 -3.35 -0.17
C ILE A 181 32.01 -3.39 1.27
N GLY A 182 30.92 -2.67 1.55
CA GLY A 182 30.17 -2.77 2.78
C GLY A 182 29.09 -3.83 2.68
N VAL A 183 28.94 -4.68 3.70
CA VAL A 183 27.87 -5.66 3.82
C VAL A 183 26.81 -5.10 4.75
N ILE A 184 25.56 -5.12 4.31
CA ILE A 184 24.41 -4.58 5.02
C ILE A 184 23.43 -5.73 5.33
N PRO A 185 23.03 -5.97 6.59
CA PRO A 185 22.15 -7.07 6.99
C PRO A 185 20.68 -6.77 6.70
N VAL A 186 20.35 -6.68 5.42
CA VAL A 186 18.98 -6.55 4.89
C VAL A 186 18.94 -7.16 3.49
N GLY A 187 17.91 -7.93 3.20
CA GLY A 187 17.80 -8.63 1.92
C GLY A 187 16.35 -8.88 1.50
N TYR A 188 16.14 -9.85 0.60
CA TYR A 188 14.81 -10.07 0.03
C TYR A 188 13.82 -10.68 1.04
N ALA A 189 14.26 -11.31 2.13
CA ALA A 189 13.38 -11.73 3.22
C ALA A 189 12.85 -10.54 4.04
N ASP A 190 13.47 -9.37 3.91
CA ASP A 190 13.07 -8.13 4.57
C ASP A 190 12.23 -7.22 3.64
N GLY A 191 12.08 -7.62 2.37
CA GLY A 191 11.38 -6.85 1.35
C GLY A 191 12.27 -6.15 0.33
N ILE A 192 13.60 -6.33 0.40
CA ILE A 192 14.56 -5.74 -0.56
C ILE A 192 14.86 -6.74 -1.66
N ILE A 193 13.94 -6.85 -2.63
CA ILE A 193 14.01 -7.84 -3.70
C ILE A 193 15.31 -7.72 -4.54
N ARG A 194 15.69 -8.80 -5.25
CA ARG A 194 16.94 -8.88 -6.02
C ARG A 194 17.09 -7.79 -7.07
N LYS A 195 16.00 -7.29 -7.65
CA LYS A 195 16.02 -6.19 -8.63
C LYS A 195 16.54 -4.86 -8.04
N ASN A 196 16.77 -4.79 -6.72
CA ASN A 196 17.40 -3.62 -6.08
C ASN A 196 18.90 -3.48 -6.40
N THR A 197 19.55 -4.46 -6.99
CA THR A 197 20.93 -4.32 -7.51
C THR A 197 21.00 -3.14 -8.47
N GLY A 198 22.00 -2.28 -8.29
CA GLY A 198 22.22 -1.10 -9.13
C GLY A 198 21.59 0.20 -8.61
N ARG A 199 20.62 0.14 -7.69
CA ARG A 199 20.11 1.35 -7.00
C ARG A 199 21.07 1.82 -5.90
N TYR A 200 20.73 2.92 -5.25
CA TYR A 200 21.56 3.53 -4.21
C TYR A 200 20.90 3.38 -2.82
N VAL A 201 21.74 3.34 -1.80
CA VAL A 201 21.42 3.58 -0.39
C VAL A 201 22.18 4.84 0.08
N TYR A 202 21.86 5.35 1.26
CA TYR A 202 22.58 6.48 1.83
C TYR A 202 23.33 6.07 3.10
N ILE A 203 24.61 6.45 3.18
CA ILE A 203 25.45 6.33 4.36
C ILE A 203 26.06 7.72 4.59
N ASN A 204 25.97 8.27 5.78
CA ASN A 204 26.49 9.63 6.09
C ASN A 204 26.02 10.69 5.08
N ASN A 205 24.75 10.63 4.64
CA ASN A 205 24.12 11.48 3.61
C ASN A 205 24.70 11.36 2.18
N LYS A 206 25.62 10.46 1.92
CA LYS A 206 26.21 10.19 0.59
C LYS A 206 25.56 8.97 -0.03
N LYS A 207 25.40 8.96 -1.36
CA LYS A 207 24.84 7.84 -2.13
C LYS A 207 25.91 6.78 -2.38
N TYR A 208 25.57 5.51 -2.11
CA TYR A 208 26.41 4.35 -2.38
C TYR A 208 25.62 3.30 -3.14
N LYS A 209 26.23 2.71 -4.17
CA LYS A 209 25.55 1.80 -5.10
C LYS A 209 25.48 0.39 -4.53
N ILE A 210 24.30 -0.23 -4.61
CA ILE A 210 24.13 -1.66 -4.35
C ILE A 210 24.74 -2.45 -5.51
N VAL A 211 25.65 -3.34 -5.19
CA VAL A 211 26.41 -4.15 -6.15
C VAL A 211 26.21 -5.64 -5.88
N GLY A 212 26.46 -6.48 -6.88
CA GLY A 212 26.24 -7.92 -6.76
C GLY A 212 24.76 -8.28 -6.61
N ASN A 213 24.46 -9.55 -6.37
CA ASN A 213 23.09 -10.02 -6.11
C ASN A 213 22.68 -9.74 -4.67
N VAL A 214 21.51 -9.13 -4.47
CA VAL A 214 20.90 -9.08 -3.13
C VAL A 214 20.61 -10.52 -2.67
N CYS A 215 21.06 -10.84 -1.46
CA CYS A 215 20.88 -12.14 -0.82
C CYS A 215 19.58 -12.19 0.01
N MET A 216 19.31 -13.30 0.69
CA MET A 216 18.12 -13.48 1.51
C MET A 216 18.02 -12.41 2.61
N ASP A 217 19.12 -12.16 3.30
CA ASP A 217 19.21 -11.31 4.49
C ASP A 217 20.39 -10.32 4.45
N MET A 218 21.06 -10.19 3.30
CA MET A 218 22.20 -9.28 3.12
C MET A 218 22.22 -8.67 1.72
N LEU A 219 22.77 -7.48 1.62
CA LEU A 219 23.14 -6.82 0.38
C LEU A 219 24.54 -6.22 0.49
N PHE A 220 25.11 -5.89 -0.64
CA PHE A 220 26.46 -5.37 -0.77
C PHE A 220 26.43 -3.97 -1.36
N VAL A 221 27.27 -3.09 -0.85
CA VAL A 221 27.35 -1.69 -1.29
C VAL A 221 28.81 -1.36 -1.59
N GLU A 222 29.06 -0.78 -2.75
CA GLU A 222 30.37 -0.23 -3.07
C GLU A 222 30.58 1.07 -2.27
N ILE A 223 31.62 1.11 -1.42
CA ILE A 223 31.86 2.19 -0.46
C ILE A 223 33.26 2.79 -0.62
N ASP A 224 33.50 3.92 -0.02
CA ASP A 224 34.80 4.61 0.05
C ASP A 224 35.40 4.59 1.47
N GLU A 225 36.47 5.37 1.66
CA GLU A 225 37.22 5.45 2.92
C GLU A 225 36.45 6.13 4.05
N GLU A 226 35.36 6.87 3.74
CA GLU A 226 34.55 7.62 4.71
C GLU A 226 33.55 6.72 5.44
N VAL A 227 33.34 5.48 4.97
CA VAL A 227 32.38 4.52 5.56
C VAL A 227 33.10 3.57 6.50
N HIS A 228 32.56 3.45 7.72
CA HIS A 228 33.11 2.62 8.80
C HIS A 228 32.10 1.53 9.23
N LEU A 229 32.60 0.54 9.98
CA LEU A 229 31.74 -0.44 10.63
C LEU A 229 30.74 0.24 11.54
N TYR A 230 29.49 -0.24 11.49
CA TYR A 230 28.32 0.24 12.23
C TYR A 230 27.82 1.62 11.80
N ASP A 231 28.36 2.18 10.72
CA ASP A 231 27.74 3.35 10.12
C ASP A 231 26.30 3.04 9.72
N LYS A 232 25.42 3.98 10.06
CA LYS A 232 23.99 3.88 9.74
C LYS A 232 23.74 3.95 8.24
N VAL A 233 22.97 2.98 7.74
CA VAL A 233 22.55 2.89 6.33
C VAL A 233 21.07 3.22 6.22
N GLU A 234 20.72 4.26 5.48
CA GLU A 234 19.34 4.56 5.12
C GLU A 234 19.01 3.82 3.81
N VAL A 235 18.44 2.63 3.94
CA VAL A 235 18.04 1.76 2.82
C VAL A 235 16.85 2.36 2.07
N LEU A 236 15.92 2.97 2.82
CA LEU A 236 14.90 3.91 2.34
C LEU A 236 14.97 5.15 3.23
N LYS A 237 15.34 6.30 2.65
CA LYS A 237 15.66 7.51 3.40
C LYS A 237 14.46 8.43 3.60
N ASP A 238 13.77 8.71 2.53
CA ASP A 238 12.66 9.68 2.45
C ASP A 238 11.77 9.37 1.25
N ASN A 239 10.70 10.14 1.06
CA ASN A 239 9.75 9.96 -0.04
C ASN A 239 10.40 10.01 -1.42
N LYS A 240 11.34 10.93 -1.62
CA LYS A 240 12.05 11.06 -2.89
C LYS A 240 12.83 9.79 -3.18
N HIS A 241 13.55 9.27 -2.20
CA HIS A 241 14.32 8.03 -2.34
C HIS A 241 13.41 6.80 -2.55
N ILE A 242 12.25 6.74 -1.88
CA ILE A 242 11.27 5.67 -2.10
C ILE A 242 10.71 5.75 -3.52
N LYS A 243 10.43 6.96 -4.05
CA LYS A 243 9.99 7.15 -5.44
C LYS A 243 11.10 6.77 -6.44
N GLU A 244 12.35 7.17 -6.20
CA GLU A 244 13.51 6.75 -7.00
C GLU A 244 13.64 5.22 -7.01
N THR A 245 13.46 4.57 -5.86
CA THR A 245 13.47 3.10 -5.71
C THR A 245 12.34 2.46 -6.52
N ALA A 246 11.12 2.97 -6.41
CA ALA A 246 9.97 2.46 -7.15
C ALA A 246 10.19 2.57 -8.67
N ASN A 247 10.72 3.70 -9.15
CA ASN A 247 11.05 3.90 -10.56
C ASN A 247 12.13 2.90 -11.04
N HIS A 248 13.17 2.67 -10.23
CA HIS A 248 14.22 1.67 -10.55
C HIS A 248 13.64 0.24 -10.64
N LEU A 249 12.68 -0.07 -9.78
CA LEU A 249 12.02 -1.38 -9.74
C LEU A 249 10.85 -1.50 -10.73
N GLU A 250 10.50 -0.41 -11.45
CA GLU A 250 9.37 -0.34 -12.39
C GLU A 250 8.03 -0.63 -11.70
N THR A 251 7.83 -0.04 -10.51
CA THR A 251 6.65 -0.19 -9.69
C THR A 251 6.24 1.13 -9.01
N ILE A 252 5.36 1.05 -8.03
CA ILE A 252 4.85 2.20 -7.28
C ILE A 252 5.36 2.20 -5.83
N PRO A 253 5.49 3.38 -5.18
CA PRO A 253 5.97 3.51 -3.80
C PRO A 253 5.27 2.61 -2.77
N TYR A 254 3.98 2.35 -2.95
CA TYR A 254 3.19 1.50 -2.04
C TYR A 254 3.65 0.06 -2.02
N GLU A 255 3.96 -0.49 -3.19
CA GLU A 255 4.47 -1.85 -3.27
C GLU A 255 5.78 -1.97 -2.51
N ILE A 256 6.66 -0.97 -2.62
CA ILE A 256 7.91 -0.92 -1.86
C ILE A 256 7.65 -1.00 -0.35
N LEU A 257 6.73 -0.19 0.15
CA LEU A 257 6.42 -0.16 1.59
C LEU A 257 5.71 -1.43 2.07
N CYS A 258 4.78 -1.96 1.25
CA CYS A 258 4.06 -3.21 1.57
C CYS A 258 4.97 -4.44 1.57
N GLN A 259 6.08 -4.42 0.82
CA GLN A 259 7.05 -5.51 0.80
C GLN A 259 7.86 -5.64 2.09
N ILE A 260 7.97 -4.57 2.90
CA ILE A 260 8.70 -4.61 4.17
C ILE A 260 8.00 -5.57 5.12
N GLY A 261 8.57 -6.77 5.28
CA GLY A 261 7.99 -7.88 6.02
C GLY A 261 7.88 -7.67 7.53
N GLY A 262 7.11 -8.54 8.20
CA GLY A 262 6.90 -8.48 9.66
C GLY A 262 8.14 -8.76 10.49
N ARG A 263 9.21 -9.34 9.91
CA ARG A 263 10.49 -9.57 10.59
C ARG A 263 11.31 -8.29 10.80
N VAL A 264 11.01 -7.22 10.07
CA VAL A 264 11.66 -5.91 10.28
C VAL A 264 10.96 -5.19 11.44
N PRO A 265 11.65 -4.87 12.55
CA PRO A 265 11.06 -4.17 13.69
C PRO A 265 10.52 -2.78 13.29
N ARG A 266 9.34 -2.42 13.81
CA ARG A 266 8.75 -1.08 13.66
C ARG A 266 9.02 -0.27 14.92
N ILE A 267 9.75 0.81 14.76
CA ILE A 267 10.04 1.76 15.84
C ILE A 267 9.23 3.03 15.59
N TYR A 268 8.25 3.27 16.42
CA TYR A 268 7.43 4.48 16.35
C TYR A 268 8.11 5.60 17.15
N LYS A 269 8.28 6.75 16.51
CA LYS A 269 8.83 7.96 17.16
C LYS A 269 7.74 9.02 17.20
N ASN A 270 7.49 9.56 18.39
CA ASN A 270 6.72 10.78 18.54
C ASN A 270 7.67 11.94 18.27
N ASN A 271 7.35 12.78 17.31
CA ASN A 271 8.07 14.05 17.09
C ASN A 271 7.53 15.10 18.05
#